data_63c8afbb38ea3725adc04216cdc3f85e
#
_entry.id   63c8afbb38ea3725adc04216cdc3f85e
#
_cell.length_a   1.000
_cell.length_b   1.000
_cell.length_c   1.000
_cell.angle_alpha   90.00
_cell.angle_beta   90.00
_cell.angle_gamma   90.00
#
_symmetry.space_group_name_H-M   'P 1'
#
loop_
_entity.id
_entity.type
_entity.pdbx_description
1 polymer ?
#
loop_
_entity_poly.entity_id
_entity_poly.type
_entity_poly.pdbx_seq_one_letter_code
_entity_poly.pdbx_strand_id
1 'polypeptide(L)'
;PKNEEKRLSALRSLNVLDTPTEERFERLARLAKHMFNVPIALVTLVDENRQWFKSHIGLNISETPRDISFCGHAILDNDIFIIPDAMKDERFSDNPLVLNKPYIRFYAGCPIRYLDGSILGTLCIIDTKPRNLNTEDLDALKDLTELAEQELMAVQLATHDELTKLANRRGFIKLAQHGLDICARHNISASIVFFDLNEFKLINDRFGHAEGNTVLIAFADNMIKTFRNSDVIGRLGGDEFAVLLTDTSLEDAKKIIERFRVHIDYRNKESTLNYEISFSEGIVEIDNKKRISLESLLDQADSLMYDKKNLNPKHTRNNC
;
A
#
# COMPACT_ATOMS: atom_id res chain seq x y z
N PRO A 1 -4.92 -13.33 -14.11
CA PRO A 1 -4.12 -14.42 -13.54
C PRO A 1 -4.99 -15.42 -12.77
N LYS A 2 -4.52 -16.66 -12.60
CA LYS A 2 -5.27 -17.73 -11.89
C LYS A 2 -5.57 -17.42 -10.42
N ASN A 3 -4.87 -16.48 -9.83
CA ASN A 3 -5.00 -16.09 -8.42
C ASN A 3 -5.03 -14.56 -8.28
N GLU A 4 -5.98 -13.93 -8.97
CA GLU A 4 -6.09 -12.47 -9.06
C GLU A 4 -6.35 -11.81 -7.71
N GLU A 5 -7.18 -12.40 -6.87
CA GLU A 5 -7.51 -11.90 -5.54
C GLU A 5 -6.25 -11.82 -4.64
N LYS A 6 -5.44 -12.89 -4.63
CA LYS A 6 -4.15 -12.90 -3.91
C LYS A 6 -3.20 -11.85 -4.45
N ARG A 7 -3.09 -11.73 -5.77
CA ARG A 7 -2.23 -10.74 -6.44
C ARG A 7 -2.63 -9.30 -6.07
N LEU A 8 -3.93 -8.99 -6.14
CA LEU A 8 -4.46 -7.68 -5.77
C LEU A 8 -4.26 -7.39 -4.27
N SER A 9 -4.45 -8.40 -3.41
CA SER A 9 -4.16 -8.27 -1.99
C SER A 9 -2.68 -7.93 -1.74
N ALA A 10 -1.76 -8.64 -2.41
CA ALA A 10 -0.32 -8.37 -2.34
C ALA A 10 0.03 -6.96 -2.86
N LEU A 11 -0.55 -6.53 -3.98
CA LEU A 11 -0.34 -5.20 -4.53
C LEU A 11 -0.84 -4.09 -3.58
N ARG A 12 -2.04 -4.26 -3.04
CA ARG A 12 -2.66 -3.29 -2.12
C ARG A 12 -1.91 -3.20 -0.80
N SER A 13 -1.38 -4.32 -0.30
CA SER A 13 -0.58 -4.34 0.94
C SER A 13 0.71 -3.54 0.85
N LEU A 14 1.24 -3.29 -0.35
CA LEU A 14 2.43 -2.45 -0.56
C LEU A 14 2.17 -0.96 -0.35
N ASN A 15 0.92 -0.51 -0.43
CA ASN A 15 0.54 0.92 -0.34
C ASN A 15 1.37 1.82 -1.27
N VAL A 16 1.69 1.34 -2.48
CA VAL A 16 2.49 2.07 -3.48
C VAL A 16 1.66 2.71 -4.57
N LEU A 17 0.40 2.28 -4.74
CA LEU A 17 -0.53 2.89 -5.69
C LEU A 17 -0.87 4.32 -5.26
N ASP A 18 -1.08 5.19 -6.24
CA ASP A 18 -1.45 6.59 -6.05
C ASP A 18 -0.45 7.41 -5.22
N THR A 19 0.77 6.89 -5.04
CA THR A 19 1.87 7.61 -4.37
C THR A 19 2.64 8.47 -5.38
N PRO A 20 3.29 9.56 -4.93
CA PRO A 20 4.17 10.35 -5.80
C PRO A 20 5.25 9.50 -6.48
N THR A 21 5.74 9.99 -7.63
CA THR A 21 6.91 9.40 -8.30
C THR A 21 8.12 9.41 -7.37
N GLU A 22 8.95 8.39 -7.47
CA GLU A 22 10.18 8.27 -6.67
C GLU A 22 11.38 8.10 -7.59
N GLU A 23 12.43 8.88 -7.34
CA GLU A 23 13.65 8.91 -8.17
C GLU A 23 14.27 7.52 -8.38
N ARG A 24 14.12 6.60 -7.43
CA ARG A 24 14.61 5.22 -7.55
C ARG A 24 13.98 4.48 -8.74
N PHE A 25 12.67 4.61 -8.96
CA PHE A 25 11.97 3.99 -10.08
C PHE A 25 12.14 4.79 -11.38
N GLU A 26 12.18 6.12 -11.30
CA GLU A 26 12.45 6.95 -12.46
C GLU A 26 13.84 6.70 -13.05
N ARG A 27 14.84 6.47 -12.19
CA ARG A 27 16.20 6.11 -12.59
C ARG A 27 16.21 4.81 -13.40
N LEU A 28 15.48 3.77 -12.94
CA LEU A 28 15.39 2.50 -13.64
C LEU A 28 14.73 2.64 -15.00
N ALA A 29 13.62 3.37 -15.10
CA ALA A 29 12.96 3.64 -16.37
C ALA A 29 13.86 4.48 -17.31
N ARG A 30 14.61 5.47 -16.81
CA ARG A 30 15.59 6.21 -17.62
C ARG A 30 16.73 5.32 -18.11
N LEU A 31 17.25 4.44 -17.26
CA LEU A 31 18.28 3.47 -17.66
C LEU A 31 17.76 2.55 -18.76
N ALA A 32 16.57 1.96 -18.58
CA ALA A 32 15.95 1.13 -19.59
C ALA A 32 15.77 1.89 -20.92
N LYS A 33 15.21 3.11 -20.88
CA LYS A 33 15.06 3.94 -22.08
C LYS A 33 16.37 4.17 -22.83
N HIS A 34 17.46 4.48 -22.12
CA HIS A 34 18.77 4.73 -22.73
C HIS A 34 19.42 3.46 -23.22
N MET A 35 19.41 2.38 -22.44
CA MET A 35 20.05 1.11 -22.77
C MET A 35 19.46 0.49 -24.04
N PHE A 36 18.12 0.48 -24.13
CA PHE A 36 17.41 -0.08 -25.27
C PHE A 36 17.18 0.94 -26.42
N ASN A 37 17.56 2.20 -26.21
CA ASN A 37 17.33 3.27 -27.18
C ASN A 37 15.87 3.33 -27.66
N VAL A 38 14.92 3.34 -26.72
CA VAL A 38 13.48 3.39 -26.97
C VAL A 38 12.89 4.74 -26.53
N PRO A 39 11.78 5.21 -27.13
CA PRO A 39 11.14 6.46 -26.72
C PRO A 39 10.46 6.38 -25.36
N ILE A 40 9.99 5.20 -24.95
CA ILE A 40 9.18 5.02 -23.74
C ILE A 40 9.72 3.84 -22.91
N ALA A 41 9.86 4.06 -21.60
CA ALA A 41 10.12 3.02 -20.62
C ALA A 41 9.35 3.30 -19.34
N LEU A 42 8.71 2.27 -18.78
CA LEU A 42 7.79 2.39 -17.66
C LEU A 42 8.09 1.35 -16.58
N VAL A 43 7.88 1.73 -15.33
CA VAL A 43 7.66 0.79 -14.22
C VAL A 43 6.18 0.87 -13.88
N THR A 44 5.44 -0.21 -14.09
CA THR A 44 3.98 -0.22 -13.99
C THR A 44 3.50 -1.23 -12.97
N LEU A 45 2.36 -0.95 -12.34
CA LEU A 45 1.65 -1.86 -11.46
C LEU A 45 0.22 -2.04 -12.01
N VAL A 46 -0.24 -3.30 -12.07
CA VAL A 46 -1.55 -3.62 -12.67
C VAL A 46 -2.56 -3.82 -11.55
N ASP A 47 -3.43 -2.84 -11.38
CA ASP A 47 -4.55 -2.87 -10.44
C ASP A 47 -5.76 -3.61 -11.05
N GLU A 48 -6.89 -3.62 -10.36
CA GLU A 48 -8.12 -4.32 -10.76
C GLU A 48 -8.65 -3.87 -12.13
N ASN A 49 -8.78 -2.55 -12.33
CA ASN A 49 -9.36 -1.96 -13.54
C ASN A 49 -8.42 -1.04 -14.30
N ARG A 50 -7.20 -0.83 -13.81
CA ARG A 50 -6.21 0.08 -14.40
C ARG A 50 -4.80 -0.49 -14.34
N GLN A 51 -3.97 0.02 -15.21
CA GLN A 51 -2.51 -0.06 -15.13
C GLN A 51 -2.01 1.30 -14.63
N TRP A 52 -1.44 1.32 -13.44
CA TRP A 52 -0.88 2.53 -12.83
C TRP A 52 0.64 2.59 -13.01
N PHE A 53 1.17 3.78 -13.28
CA PHE A 53 2.59 3.97 -13.58
C PHE A 53 3.34 4.51 -12.37
N LYS A 54 4.17 3.67 -11.77
CA LYS A 54 5.10 4.08 -10.72
C LYS A 54 6.21 4.97 -11.26
N SER A 55 6.63 4.73 -12.52
CA SER A 55 7.49 5.61 -13.32
C SER A 55 7.08 5.56 -14.79
N HIS A 56 7.12 6.72 -15.47
CA HIS A 56 6.63 6.87 -16.85
C HIS A 56 7.51 7.81 -17.68
N ILE A 57 8.65 7.31 -18.16
CA ILE A 57 9.54 8.09 -19.00
C ILE A 57 9.10 8.01 -20.47
N GLY A 58 8.76 9.16 -21.05
CA GLY A 58 8.29 9.28 -22.42
C GLY A 58 6.76 9.33 -22.60
N LEU A 59 6.00 9.28 -21.50
CA LEU A 59 4.55 9.49 -21.50
C LEU A 59 4.16 10.61 -20.51
N ASN A 60 3.07 11.33 -20.81
CA ASN A 60 2.52 12.40 -19.94
C ASN A 60 1.23 11.97 -19.22
N ILE A 61 1.03 10.67 -19.02
CA ILE A 61 -0.11 10.10 -18.30
C ILE A 61 0.41 9.23 -17.18
N SER A 62 -0.36 9.09 -16.11
CA SER A 62 0.01 8.29 -14.92
C SER A 62 -0.64 6.92 -14.87
N GLU A 63 -1.64 6.67 -15.73
CA GLU A 63 -2.35 5.40 -15.79
C GLU A 63 -3.06 5.19 -17.13
N THR A 64 -3.47 3.96 -17.39
CA THR A 64 -4.36 3.57 -18.50
C THR A 64 -5.39 2.56 -18.01
N PRO A 65 -6.54 2.41 -18.69
CA PRO A 65 -7.44 1.27 -18.46
C PRO A 65 -6.70 -0.06 -18.64
N ARG A 66 -7.03 -1.03 -17.80
CA ARG A 66 -6.38 -2.34 -17.80
C ARG A 66 -6.66 -3.15 -19.08
N ASP A 67 -7.86 -3.03 -19.61
CA ASP A 67 -8.34 -3.77 -20.78
C ASP A 67 -7.55 -3.48 -22.07
N ILE A 68 -7.01 -2.26 -22.20
CA ILE A 68 -6.15 -1.89 -23.34
C ILE A 68 -4.65 -2.07 -23.03
N SER A 69 -4.31 -2.53 -21.83
CA SER A 69 -2.92 -2.59 -21.34
C SER A 69 -2.17 -3.81 -21.86
N PHE A 70 -1.00 -3.59 -22.45
CA PHE A 70 -0.04 -4.64 -22.76
C PHE A 70 0.49 -5.34 -21.49
N CYS A 71 0.71 -4.58 -20.43
CA CYS A 71 1.17 -5.11 -19.15
C CYS A 71 0.11 -6.00 -18.48
N GLY A 72 -1.18 -5.77 -18.75
CA GLY A 72 -2.26 -6.65 -18.33
C GLY A 72 -2.15 -8.06 -18.91
N HIS A 73 -1.56 -8.19 -20.10
CA HIS A 73 -1.21 -9.49 -20.71
C HIS A 73 0.10 -10.04 -20.15
N ALA A 74 1.11 -9.18 -19.99
CA ALA A 74 2.42 -9.59 -19.50
C ALA A 74 2.40 -10.21 -18.09
N ILE A 75 1.46 -9.80 -17.23
CA ILE A 75 1.33 -10.37 -15.87
C ILE A 75 0.65 -11.76 -15.83
N LEU A 76 0.25 -12.31 -16.99
CA LEU A 76 -0.38 -13.63 -17.05
C LEU A 76 0.63 -14.77 -17.07
N ASP A 77 1.89 -14.48 -17.40
CA ASP A 77 2.99 -15.44 -17.49
C ASP A 77 4.20 -14.96 -16.67
N ASN A 78 5.13 -15.88 -16.45
CA ASN A 78 6.36 -15.62 -15.70
C ASN A 78 7.50 -15.10 -16.59
N ASP A 79 7.42 -15.26 -17.90
CA ASP A 79 8.46 -14.87 -18.84
C ASP A 79 8.27 -13.44 -19.36
N ILE A 80 9.32 -12.91 -19.99
CA ILE A 80 9.23 -11.61 -20.67
C ILE A 80 8.19 -11.71 -21.79
N PHE A 81 7.20 -10.85 -21.74
CA PHE A 81 6.17 -10.75 -22.77
C PHE A 81 6.64 -9.80 -23.88
N ILE A 82 6.81 -10.32 -25.11
CA ILE A 82 7.37 -9.56 -26.23
C ILE A 82 6.38 -9.51 -27.38
N ILE A 83 6.16 -8.31 -27.91
CA ILE A 83 5.41 -8.03 -29.14
C ILE A 83 6.34 -7.29 -30.09
N PRO A 84 6.93 -8.00 -31.06
CA PRO A 84 7.89 -7.40 -32.00
C PRO A 84 7.26 -6.37 -32.97
N ASP A 85 6.00 -6.57 -33.34
CA ASP A 85 5.20 -5.65 -34.16
C ASP A 85 3.73 -5.76 -33.82
N ALA A 86 3.24 -4.79 -33.02
CA ALA A 86 1.88 -4.78 -32.51
C ALA A 86 0.80 -4.65 -33.59
N MET A 87 1.13 -4.14 -34.79
CA MET A 87 0.18 -4.11 -35.92
C MET A 87 -0.03 -5.50 -36.55
N LYS A 88 0.89 -6.44 -36.33
CA LYS A 88 0.80 -7.80 -36.83
C LYS A 88 0.35 -8.82 -35.78
N ASP A 89 0.21 -8.39 -34.55
CA ASP A 89 -0.26 -9.25 -33.46
C ASP A 89 -1.79 -9.17 -33.37
N GLU A 90 -2.47 -10.30 -33.55
CA GLU A 90 -3.94 -10.37 -33.56
C GLU A 90 -4.58 -9.86 -32.27
N ARG A 91 -3.86 -9.89 -31.14
CA ARG A 91 -4.34 -9.42 -29.83
C ARG A 91 -4.32 -7.91 -29.70
N PHE A 92 -3.50 -7.21 -30.52
CA PHE A 92 -3.22 -5.79 -30.36
C PHE A 92 -3.41 -4.93 -31.60
N SER A 93 -3.62 -5.53 -32.77
CA SER A 93 -3.72 -4.80 -34.04
C SER A 93 -4.86 -3.75 -34.05
N ASP A 94 -5.93 -3.96 -33.26
CA ASP A 94 -7.08 -3.04 -33.09
C ASP A 94 -7.01 -2.22 -31.80
N ASN A 95 -5.94 -2.37 -31.00
CA ASN A 95 -5.78 -1.70 -29.72
C ASN A 95 -5.67 -0.17 -29.91
N PRO A 96 -6.39 0.65 -29.10
CA PRO A 96 -6.31 2.11 -29.19
C PRO A 96 -4.92 2.69 -29.08
N LEU A 97 -4.01 2.08 -28.29
CA LEU A 97 -2.61 2.53 -28.13
C LEU A 97 -1.73 2.21 -29.35
N VAL A 98 -2.17 1.31 -30.22
CA VAL A 98 -1.55 0.96 -31.50
C VAL A 98 -2.08 1.84 -32.62
N LEU A 99 -3.40 2.07 -32.65
CA LEU A 99 -4.06 2.86 -33.70
C LEU A 99 -3.91 4.36 -33.51
N ASN A 100 -3.79 4.82 -32.25
CA ASN A 100 -3.65 6.22 -31.88
C ASN A 100 -2.34 6.45 -31.11
N LYS A 101 -2.11 7.71 -30.70
CA LYS A 101 -0.94 8.02 -29.86
C LYS A 101 -0.93 7.15 -28.60
N PRO A 102 0.22 6.54 -28.29
CA PRO A 102 1.58 6.82 -28.80
C PRO A 102 1.97 6.00 -30.07
N TYR A 103 1.05 5.31 -30.74
CA TYR A 103 1.31 4.48 -31.95
C TYR A 103 2.30 3.34 -31.68
N ILE A 104 2.04 2.54 -30.67
CA ILE A 104 2.89 1.42 -30.24
C ILE A 104 3.08 0.44 -31.41
N ARG A 105 4.32 0.06 -31.66
CA ARG A 105 4.70 -0.99 -32.61
C ARG A 105 5.46 -2.12 -31.95
N PHE A 106 6.27 -1.80 -30.98
CA PHE A 106 7.04 -2.77 -30.21
C PHE A 106 6.72 -2.61 -28.72
N TYR A 107 6.63 -3.74 -28.03
CA TYR A 107 6.51 -3.83 -26.58
C TYR A 107 7.36 -5.00 -26.06
N ALA A 108 8.09 -4.79 -25.00
CA ALA A 108 8.64 -5.86 -24.17
C ALA A 108 8.46 -5.51 -22.71
N GLY A 109 7.82 -6.40 -21.95
CA GLY A 109 7.55 -6.23 -20.53
C GLY A 109 8.04 -7.43 -19.72
N CYS A 110 8.93 -7.18 -18.77
CA CYS A 110 9.40 -8.18 -17.83
C CYS A 110 8.56 -8.08 -16.54
N PRO A 111 7.94 -9.20 -16.08
CA PRO A 111 7.10 -9.21 -14.91
C PRO A 111 7.86 -8.85 -13.64
N ILE A 112 7.31 -7.95 -12.82
CA ILE A 112 7.80 -7.60 -11.49
C ILE A 112 7.12 -8.52 -10.47
N ARG A 113 7.91 -9.28 -9.71
CA ARG A 113 7.44 -10.25 -8.72
C ARG A 113 7.51 -9.70 -7.31
N TYR A 114 6.56 -10.13 -6.55
CA TYR A 114 6.53 -9.92 -5.11
C TYR A 114 7.11 -11.12 -4.35
N LEU A 115 7.36 -10.98 -3.04
CA LEU A 115 7.96 -12.02 -2.18
C LEU A 115 7.19 -13.34 -2.19
N ASP A 116 5.88 -13.30 -2.38
CA ASP A 116 5.00 -14.48 -2.39
C ASP A 116 4.83 -15.10 -3.79
N GLY A 117 5.58 -14.62 -4.78
CA GLY A 117 5.55 -15.02 -6.18
C GLY A 117 4.43 -14.36 -7.00
N SER A 118 3.62 -13.48 -6.42
CA SER A 118 2.60 -12.74 -7.16
C SER A 118 3.24 -11.74 -8.13
N ILE A 119 2.76 -11.66 -9.37
CA ILE A 119 3.23 -10.70 -10.36
C ILE A 119 2.40 -9.43 -10.22
N LEU A 120 3.03 -8.33 -9.80
CA LEU A 120 2.35 -7.07 -9.49
C LEU A 120 2.23 -6.13 -10.69
N GLY A 121 3.16 -6.24 -11.64
CA GLY A 121 3.25 -5.35 -12.78
C GLY A 121 4.42 -5.70 -13.67
N THR A 122 4.98 -4.70 -14.36
CA THR A 122 6.11 -4.90 -15.27
C THR A 122 7.08 -3.72 -15.28
N LEU A 123 8.35 -4.00 -15.52
CA LEU A 123 9.24 -3.05 -16.17
C LEU A 123 9.14 -3.27 -17.66
N CYS A 124 8.73 -2.26 -18.42
CA CYS A 124 8.53 -2.41 -19.85
C CYS A 124 9.17 -1.30 -20.67
N ILE A 125 9.56 -1.69 -21.91
CA ILE A 125 10.10 -0.83 -22.94
C ILE A 125 9.19 -0.86 -24.16
N ILE A 126 8.98 0.30 -24.77
CA ILE A 126 7.99 0.49 -25.83
C ILE A 126 8.61 1.35 -26.94
N ASP A 127 8.37 0.96 -28.20
CA ASP A 127 8.75 1.76 -29.36
C ASP A 127 7.60 1.96 -30.35
N THR A 128 7.73 3.01 -31.12
CA THR A 128 6.86 3.33 -32.28
C THR A 128 7.33 2.67 -33.57
N LYS A 129 8.37 1.83 -33.51
CA LYS A 129 8.92 1.02 -34.60
C LYS A 129 8.99 -0.43 -34.15
N PRO A 130 8.76 -1.39 -35.07
CA PRO A 130 8.98 -2.81 -34.80
C PRO A 130 10.44 -3.08 -34.39
N ARG A 131 10.63 -4.01 -33.44
CA ARG A 131 11.97 -4.43 -32.96
C ARG A 131 12.02 -5.92 -32.66
N ASN A 132 13.24 -6.45 -32.65
CA ASN A 132 13.57 -7.74 -32.06
C ASN A 132 14.64 -7.53 -31.00
N LEU A 133 14.53 -8.25 -29.91
CA LEU A 133 15.51 -8.30 -28.83
C LEU A 133 16.40 -9.55 -29.03
N ASN A 134 17.69 -9.39 -28.77
CA ASN A 134 18.61 -10.50 -28.67
C ASN A 134 18.71 -11.01 -27.22
N THR A 135 19.52 -12.05 -26.99
CA THR A 135 19.65 -12.64 -25.64
C THR A 135 20.23 -11.65 -24.62
N GLU A 136 21.21 -10.83 -25.02
CA GLU A 136 21.82 -9.82 -24.15
C GLU A 136 20.78 -8.74 -23.74
N ASP A 137 19.91 -8.34 -24.68
CA ASP A 137 18.80 -7.42 -24.40
C ASP A 137 17.82 -8.02 -23.39
N LEU A 138 17.49 -9.31 -23.52
CA LEU A 138 16.58 -10.01 -22.60
C LEU A 138 17.17 -10.11 -21.20
N ASP A 139 18.44 -10.44 -21.08
CA ASP A 139 19.14 -10.53 -19.80
C ASP A 139 19.22 -9.15 -19.14
N ALA A 140 19.58 -8.11 -19.89
CA ALA A 140 19.58 -6.74 -19.38
C ALA A 140 18.20 -6.26 -18.90
N LEU A 141 17.12 -6.66 -19.59
CA LEU A 141 15.76 -6.30 -19.16
C LEU A 141 15.37 -7.04 -17.86
N LYS A 142 15.80 -8.29 -17.69
CA LYS A 142 15.63 -9.05 -16.43
C LYS A 142 16.38 -8.39 -15.28
N ASP A 143 17.66 -8.06 -15.47
CA ASP A 143 18.50 -7.44 -14.46
C ASP A 143 17.89 -6.11 -13.95
N LEU A 144 17.42 -5.27 -14.88
CA LEU A 144 16.72 -4.02 -14.52
C LEU A 144 15.40 -4.28 -13.77
N THR A 145 14.70 -5.36 -14.11
CA THR A 145 13.46 -5.74 -13.43
C THR A 145 13.72 -6.23 -12.01
N GLU A 146 14.78 -7.04 -11.81
CA GLU A 146 15.21 -7.47 -10.47
C GLU A 146 15.59 -6.28 -9.58
N LEU A 147 16.23 -5.25 -10.14
CA LEU A 147 16.49 -4.01 -9.42
C LEU A 147 15.18 -3.29 -9.04
N ALA A 148 14.16 -3.29 -9.92
CA ALA A 148 12.85 -2.72 -9.61
C ALA A 148 12.14 -3.50 -8.50
N GLU A 149 12.25 -4.83 -8.48
CA GLU A 149 11.75 -5.70 -7.42
C GLU A 149 12.44 -5.38 -6.08
N GLN A 150 13.76 -5.24 -6.07
CA GLN A 150 14.53 -4.87 -4.88
C GLN A 150 14.13 -3.50 -4.33
N GLU A 151 13.90 -2.52 -5.20
CA GLU A 151 13.43 -1.19 -4.79
C GLU A 151 12.02 -1.23 -4.19
N LEU A 152 11.11 -2.05 -4.73
CA LEU A 152 9.78 -2.27 -4.14
C LEU A 152 9.87 -2.93 -2.77
N MET A 153 10.73 -3.93 -2.60
CA MET A 153 11.00 -4.57 -1.32
C MET A 153 11.58 -3.57 -0.30
N ALA A 154 12.55 -2.75 -0.73
CA ALA A 154 13.13 -1.73 0.14
C ALA A 154 12.10 -0.69 0.61
N VAL A 155 11.15 -0.31 -0.26
CA VAL A 155 10.02 0.56 0.13
C VAL A 155 9.17 -0.12 1.19
N GLN A 156 8.83 -1.39 1.00
CA GLN A 156 8.01 -2.14 1.94
C GLN A 156 8.69 -2.27 3.31
N LEU A 157 9.95 -2.72 3.36
CA LEU A 157 10.71 -2.83 4.60
C LEU A 157 10.85 -1.48 5.33
N ALA A 158 11.02 -0.39 4.56
CA ALA A 158 11.12 0.95 5.13
C ALA A 158 9.79 1.53 5.63
N THR A 159 8.64 1.03 5.17
CA THR A 159 7.32 1.65 5.40
C THR A 159 6.30 0.74 6.09
N HIS A 160 6.62 -0.55 6.30
CA HIS A 160 5.71 -1.50 6.95
C HIS A 160 6.33 -2.10 8.20
N ASP A 161 5.47 -2.47 9.14
CA ASP A 161 5.82 -3.25 10.33
C ASP A 161 5.93 -4.74 9.97
N GLU A 162 7.07 -5.35 10.27
CA GLU A 162 7.34 -6.74 9.88
C GLU A 162 6.39 -7.75 10.52
N LEU A 163 5.91 -7.46 11.73
CA LEU A 163 5.03 -8.35 12.47
C LEU A 163 3.58 -8.28 11.99
N THR A 164 3.03 -7.08 11.96
CA THR A 164 1.60 -6.85 11.69
C THR A 164 1.27 -6.59 10.23
N LYS A 165 2.28 -6.34 9.39
CA LYS A 165 2.16 -5.95 7.97
C LYS A 165 1.43 -4.64 7.71
N LEU A 166 1.01 -3.93 8.77
CA LEU A 166 0.48 -2.57 8.67
C LEU A 166 1.59 -1.57 8.31
N ALA A 167 1.23 -0.36 7.94
CA ALA A 167 2.22 0.71 7.82
C ALA A 167 2.94 0.89 9.18
N ASN A 168 4.27 0.98 9.15
CA ASN A 168 5.03 1.41 10.33
C ASN A 168 4.88 2.93 10.53
N ARG A 169 5.44 3.51 11.58
CA ARG A 169 5.35 4.95 11.85
C ARG A 169 5.70 5.81 10.63
N ARG A 170 6.78 5.48 9.93
CA ARG A 170 7.22 6.23 8.74
C ARG A 170 6.24 6.09 7.57
N GLY A 171 5.78 4.88 7.31
CA GLY A 171 4.78 4.59 6.28
C GLY A 171 3.45 5.27 6.58
N PHE A 172 2.97 5.18 7.82
CA PHE A 172 1.75 5.84 8.26
C PHE A 172 1.81 7.35 8.04
N ILE A 173 2.88 8.03 8.48
CA ILE A 173 3.02 9.47 8.30
C ILE A 173 2.97 9.85 6.81
N LYS A 174 3.68 9.13 5.95
CA LYS A 174 3.70 9.40 4.50
C LYS A 174 2.31 9.25 3.86
N LEU A 175 1.62 8.16 4.16
CA LEU A 175 0.30 7.84 3.60
C LEU A 175 -0.79 8.75 4.17
N ALA A 176 -0.79 8.98 5.49
CA ALA A 176 -1.76 9.83 6.15
C ALA A 176 -1.63 11.29 5.70
N GLN A 177 -0.42 11.81 5.51
CA GLN A 177 -0.23 13.16 4.95
C GLN A 177 -0.84 13.27 3.55
N HIS A 178 -0.63 12.26 2.70
CA HIS A 178 -1.23 12.24 1.36
C HIS A 178 -2.77 12.20 1.43
N GLY A 179 -3.33 11.37 2.30
CA GLY A 179 -4.79 11.32 2.56
C GLY A 179 -5.34 12.67 3.03
N LEU A 180 -4.64 13.35 3.95
CA LEU A 180 -5.00 14.69 4.41
C LEU A 180 -4.98 15.74 3.30
N ASP A 181 -3.97 15.69 2.44
CA ASP A 181 -3.86 16.61 1.29
C ASP A 181 -5.01 16.42 0.29
N ILE A 182 -5.50 15.19 0.12
CA ILE A 182 -6.70 14.90 -0.69
C ILE A 182 -7.95 15.45 0.00
N CYS A 183 -8.13 15.16 1.29
CA CYS A 183 -9.27 15.64 2.07
C CYS A 183 -9.34 17.18 2.05
N ALA A 184 -8.22 17.85 2.24
CA ALA A 184 -8.14 19.31 2.21
C ALA A 184 -8.49 19.89 0.83
N ARG A 185 -8.00 19.30 -0.26
CA ARG A 185 -8.30 19.76 -1.63
C ARG A 185 -9.79 19.64 -1.97
N HIS A 186 -10.45 18.60 -1.50
CA HIS A 186 -11.86 18.34 -1.76
C HIS A 186 -12.79 18.89 -0.66
N ASN A 187 -12.24 19.53 0.36
CA ASN A 187 -12.96 20.05 1.52
C ASN A 187 -13.84 19.00 2.20
N ILE A 188 -13.34 17.78 2.34
CA ILE A 188 -13.99 16.66 3.04
C ILE A 188 -13.36 16.46 4.41
N SER A 189 -14.19 16.04 5.39
CA SER A 189 -13.77 15.82 6.78
C SER A 189 -12.77 14.67 6.87
N ALA A 190 -11.91 14.71 7.87
CA ALA A 190 -11.08 13.57 8.25
C ALA A 190 -10.94 13.51 9.78
N SER A 191 -10.70 12.33 10.31
CA SER A 191 -10.46 12.13 11.74
C SER A 191 -9.25 11.22 11.93
N ILE A 192 -8.40 11.55 12.89
CA ILE A 192 -7.29 10.69 13.29
C ILE A 192 -7.62 10.02 14.62
N VAL A 193 -7.27 8.76 14.73
CA VAL A 193 -7.45 7.98 15.96
C VAL A 193 -6.12 7.36 16.35
N PHE A 194 -5.76 7.51 17.61
CA PHE A 194 -4.61 6.86 18.23
C PHE A 194 -5.12 5.77 19.17
N PHE A 195 -4.47 4.61 19.17
CA PHE A 195 -4.80 3.45 19.98
C PHE A 195 -3.60 2.97 20.78
N ASP A 196 -3.86 2.49 22.00
CA ASP A 196 -2.88 1.79 22.84
C ASP A 196 -3.55 0.53 23.42
N LEU A 197 -2.86 -0.62 23.32
CA LEU A 197 -3.37 -1.88 23.87
C LEU A 197 -3.25 -1.87 25.40
N ASN A 198 -4.39 -2.08 26.07
CA ASN A 198 -4.40 -2.14 27.52
C ASN A 198 -3.68 -3.38 28.05
N GLU A 199 -2.90 -3.20 29.11
CA GLU A 199 -2.21 -4.31 29.83
C GLU A 199 -1.30 -5.17 28.95
N PHE A 200 -0.86 -4.64 27.79
CA PHE A 200 -0.02 -5.40 26.84
C PHE A 200 1.28 -5.91 27.48
N LYS A 201 1.91 -5.10 28.33
CA LYS A 201 3.09 -5.51 29.10
C LYS A 201 2.78 -6.69 30.02
N LEU A 202 1.61 -6.69 30.70
CA LEU A 202 1.21 -7.78 31.58
C LEU A 202 1.01 -9.09 30.80
N ILE A 203 0.47 -9.01 29.58
CA ILE A 203 0.35 -10.16 28.68
C ILE A 203 1.75 -10.72 28.36
N ASN A 204 2.69 -9.86 27.97
CA ASN A 204 4.07 -10.27 27.71
C ASN A 204 4.73 -10.91 28.93
N ASP A 205 4.60 -10.29 30.08
CA ASP A 205 5.24 -10.76 31.35
C ASP A 205 4.65 -12.12 31.80
N ARG A 206 3.37 -12.36 31.55
CA ARG A 206 2.67 -13.59 32.00
C ARG A 206 2.73 -14.72 31.00
N PHE A 207 2.65 -14.43 29.68
CA PHE A 207 2.49 -15.43 28.64
C PHE A 207 3.65 -15.45 27.63
N GLY A 208 4.61 -14.53 27.78
CA GLY A 208 5.80 -14.42 26.92
C GLY A 208 5.58 -13.56 25.67
N HIS A 209 6.68 -13.10 25.07
CA HIS A 209 6.68 -12.22 23.89
C HIS A 209 6.03 -12.85 22.64
N ALA A 210 6.08 -14.18 22.51
CA ALA A 210 5.42 -14.86 21.40
C ALA A 210 3.90 -14.67 21.44
N GLU A 211 3.31 -14.70 22.64
CA GLU A 211 1.88 -14.44 22.81
C GLU A 211 1.54 -12.97 22.61
N GLY A 212 2.39 -12.05 23.08
CA GLY A 212 2.26 -10.63 22.77
C GLY A 212 2.26 -10.35 21.26
N ASN A 213 3.11 -11.05 20.51
CA ASN A 213 3.10 -10.97 19.04
C ASN A 213 1.76 -11.43 18.45
N THR A 214 1.18 -12.51 18.98
CA THR A 214 -0.16 -13.00 18.59
C THR A 214 -1.24 -11.96 18.84
N VAL A 215 -1.19 -11.25 19.96
CA VAL A 215 -2.10 -10.14 20.29
C VAL A 215 -1.98 -9.01 19.26
N LEU A 216 -0.75 -8.58 18.95
CA LEU A 216 -0.49 -7.51 17.98
C LEU A 216 -1.01 -7.87 16.58
N ILE A 217 -0.75 -9.09 16.12
CA ILE A 217 -1.27 -9.59 14.83
C ILE A 217 -2.81 -9.62 14.85
N ALA A 218 -3.40 -10.17 15.90
CA ALA A 218 -4.85 -10.26 16.01
C ALA A 218 -5.52 -8.87 16.03
N PHE A 219 -4.94 -7.89 16.70
CA PHE A 219 -5.43 -6.51 16.69
C PHE A 219 -5.35 -5.90 15.29
N ALA A 220 -4.21 -6.04 14.62
CA ALA A 220 -3.99 -5.57 13.26
C ALA A 220 -4.98 -6.19 12.25
N ASP A 221 -5.22 -7.51 12.32
CA ASP A 221 -6.17 -8.21 11.46
C ASP A 221 -7.61 -7.70 11.66
N ASN A 222 -7.99 -7.37 12.90
CA ASN A 222 -9.29 -6.78 13.16
C ASN A 222 -9.38 -5.33 12.68
N MET A 223 -8.30 -4.56 12.72
CA MET A 223 -8.24 -3.24 12.08
C MET A 223 -8.48 -3.34 10.57
N ILE A 224 -7.76 -4.23 9.87
CA ILE A 224 -7.92 -4.45 8.43
C ILE A 224 -9.37 -4.83 8.06
N LYS A 225 -10.03 -5.65 8.88
CA LYS A 225 -11.43 -6.05 8.66
C LYS A 225 -12.45 -4.95 8.92
N THR A 226 -12.13 -3.99 9.79
CA THR A 226 -13.08 -2.98 10.24
C THR A 226 -13.00 -1.69 9.43
N PHE A 227 -11.78 -1.24 9.12
CA PHE A 227 -11.53 0.01 8.40
C PHE A 227 -11.56 -0.19 6.90
N ARG A 228 -11.85 0.89 6.15
CA ARG A 228 -11.97 0.86 4.69
C ARG A 228 -10.59 0.90 4.02
N ASN A 229 -10.50 0.47 2.77
CA ASN A 229 -9.27 0.58 1.97
C ASN A 229 -8.82 2.05 1.75
N SER A 230 -9.73 3.01 1.88
CA SER A 230 -9.43 4.45 1.83
C SER A 230 -8.83 4.99 3.13
N ASP A 231 -8.93 4.25 4.23
CA ASP A 231 -8.39 4.65 5.52
C ASP A 231 -6.93 4.21 5.62
N VAL A 232 -6.11 5.00 6.29
CA VAL A 232 -4.70 4.66 6.50
C VAL A 232 -4.53 4.07 7.89
N ILE A 233 -4.04 2.83 7.97
CA ILE A 233 -3.84 2.11 9.22
C ILE A 233 -2.36 1.90 9.45
N GLY A 234 -1.87 2.11 10.69
CA GLY A 234 -0.47 1.87 11.02
C GLY A 234 -0.23 1.42 12.44
N ARG A 235 0.88 0.71 12.64
CA ARG A 235 1.48 0.45 13.96
C ARG A 235 2.64 1.41 14.16
N LEU A 236 2.54 2.27 15.17
CA LEU A 236 3.50 3.36 15.38
C LEU A 236 4.70 2.92 16.22
N GLY A 237 4.55 1.89 17.05
CA GLY A 237 5.58 1.30 17.88
C GLY A 237 4.97 0.45 18.99
N GLY A 238 5.70 -0.50 19.53
CA GLY A 238 5.24 -1.31 20.66
C GLY A 238 3.80 -1.83 20.51
N ASP A 239 2.93 -1.32 21.36
CA ASP A 239 1.49 -1.56 21.44
C ASP A 239 0.62 -0.40 20.92
N GLU A 240 1.24 0.58 20.24
CA GLU A 240 0.59 1.78 19.71
C GLU A 240 0.19 1.61 18.24
N PHE A 241 -1.05 1.97 17.92
CA PHE A 241 -1.59 1.96 16.56
C PHE A 241 -2.28 3.28 16.24
N ALA A 242 -2.42 3.58 14.96
CA ALA A 242 -3.18 4.75 14.52
C ALA A 242 -3.99 4.44 13.25
N VAL A 243 -5.05 5.21 13.05
CA VAL A 243 -5.81 5.22 11.80
C VAL A 243 -6.16 6.66 11.42
N LEU A 244 -5.97 7.00 10.14
CA LEU A 244 -6.58 8.16 9.53
C LEU A 244 -7.86 7.71 8.83
N LEU A 245 -8.99 8.20 9.29
CA LEU A 245 -10.30 8.00 8.70
C LEU A 245 -10.57 9.13 7.71
N THR A 246 -10.62 8.81 6.43
CA THR A 246 -10.95 9.77 5.36
C THR A 246 -12.46 9.91 5.20
N ASP A 247 -12.93 11.08 4.80
CA ASP A 247 -14.35 11.41 4.66
C ASP A 247 -15.17 11.00 5.90
N THR A 248 -14.68 11.39 7.09
CA THR A 248 -15.25 10.94 8.36
C THR A 248 -15.21 12.04 9.40
N SER A 249 -16.39 12.42 9.90
CA SER A 249 -16.57 13.36 11.02
C SER A 249 -16.20 12.73 12.36
N LEU A 250 -16.07 13.54 13.42
CA LEU A 250 -15.83 13.05 14.78
C LEU A 250 -16.94 12.10 15.26
N GLU A 251 -18.21 12.39 14.94
CA GLU A 251 -19.33 11.53 15.33
C GLU A 251 -19.29 10.18 14.63
N ASP A 252 -19.00 10.17 13.35
CA ASP A 252 -18.92 8.93 12.58
C ASP A 252 -17.66 8.14 12.95
N ALA A 253 -16.54 8.81 13.25
CA ALA A 253 -15.35 8.17 13.80
C ALA A 253 -15.68 7.41 15.10
N LYS A 254 -16.41 8.03 16.04
CA LYS A 254 -16.86 7.36 17.28
C LYS A 254 -17.68 6.10 17.00
N LYS A 255 -18.61 6.13 16.04
CA LYS A 255 -19.42 4.97 15.63
C LYS A 255 -18.55 3.85 15.04
N ILE A 256 -17.56 4.21 14.20
CA ILE A 256 -16.63 3.25 13.61
C ILE A 256 -15.78 2.58 14.71
N ILE A 257 -15.28 3.36 15.67
CA ILE A 257 -14.49 2.83 16.78
C ILE A 257 -15.33 1.92 17.69
N GLU A 258 -16.59 2.26 17.93
CA GLU A 258 -17.48 1.38 18.69
C GLU A 258 -17.73 0.05 17.95
N ARG A 259 -17.92 0.08 16.65
CA ARG A 259 -17.99 -1.14 15.82
C ARG A 259 -16.70 -1.95 15.91
N PHE A 260 -15.54 -1.30 15.89
CA PHE A 260 -14.24 -1.96 16.06
C PHE A 260 -14.12 -2.62 17.42
N ARG A 261 -14.60 -1.95 18.50
CA ARG A 261 -14.65 -2.52 19.86
C ARG A 261 -15.49 -3.78 19.90
N VAL A 262 -16.68 -3.76 19.29
CA VAL A 262 -17.55 -4.95 19.18
C VAL A 262 -16.85 -6.12 18.46
N HIS A 263 -16.06 -5.85 17.41
CA HIS A 263 -15.29 -6.90 16.74
C HIS A 263 -14.20 -7.50 17.65
N ILE A 264 -13.52 -6.68 18.43
CA ILE A 264 -12.53 -7.16 19.41
C ILE A 264 -13.20 -7.97 20.51
N ASP A 265 -14.33 -7.53 21.04
CA ASP A 265 -15.11 -8.25 22.06
C ASP A 265 -15.63 -9.60 21.52
N TYR A 266 -16.08 -9.65 20.27
CA TYR A 266 -16.49 -10.90 19.62
C TYR A 266 -15.32 -11.87 19.51
N ARG A 267 -14.17 -11.40 19.04
CA ARG A 267 -12.92 -12.18 18.99
C ARG A 267 -12.53 -12.72 20.38
N ASN A 268 -12.63 -11.93 21.43
CA ASN A 268 -12.33 -12.35 22.79
C ASN A 268 -13.25 -13.48 23.25
N LYS A 269 -14.55 -13.42 22.92
CA LYS A 269 -15.53 -14.45 23.26
C LYS A 269 -15.29 -15.78 22.53
N GLU A 270 -14.82 -15.73 21.29
CA GLU A 270 -14.46 -16.94 20.52
C GLU A 270 -13.10 -17.53 20.92
N SER A 271 -12.28 -16.75 21.62
CA SER A 271 -10.95 -17.16 22.05
C SER A 271 -11.01 -18.05 23.29
N THR A 272 -10.21 -19.10 23.31
CA THR A 272 -9.98 -19.94 24.50
C THR A 272 -8.80 -19.45 25.36
N LEU A 273 -8.28 -18.25 25.07
CA LEU A 273 -7.12 -17.69 25.76
C LEU A 273 -7.51 -17.12 27.12
N ASN A 274 -6.58 -17.16 28.09
CA ASN A 274 -6.80 -16.70 29.45
C ASN A 274 -6.57 -15.18 29.62
N TYR A 275 -6.75 -14.41 28.56
CA TYR A 275 -6.67 -12.94 28.55
C TYR A 275 -7.60 -12.37 27.46
N GLU A 276 -7.98 -11.13 27.62
CA GLU A 276 -8.79 -10.37 26.66
C GLU A 276 -7.94 -9.27 26.03
N ILE A 277 -8.12 -9.05 24.73
CA ILE A 277 -7.56 -7.89 24.04
C ILE A 277 -8.52 -6.71 24.30
N SER A 278 -7.99 -5.64 24.83
CA SER A 278 -8.70 -4.37 24.98
C SER A 278 -7.78 -3.19 24.64
N PHE A 279 -8.37 -2.05 24.34
CA PHE A 279 -7.61 -0.88 23.94
C PHE A 279 -8.23 0.41 24.47
N SER A 280 -7.39 1.42 24.61
CA SER A 280 -7.77 2.81 24.82
C SER A 280 -7.59 3.59 23.53
N GLU A 281 -8.41 4.62 23.29
CA GLU A 281 -8.33 5.44 22.08
C GLU A 281 -8.50 6.93 22.36
N GLY A 282 -7.83 7.75 21.55
CA GLY A 282 -8.07 9.18 21.42
C GLY A 282 -8.43 9.53 19.98
N ILE A 283 -9.44 10.38 19.79
CA ILE A 283 -9.97 10.76 18.48
C ILE A 283 -9.89 12.27 18.33
N VAL A 284 -9.31 12.73 17.20
CA VAL A 284 -9.22 14.15 16.85
C VAL A 284 -9.84 14.34 15.47
N GLU A 285 -10.85 15.20 15.35
CA GLU A 285 -11.35 15.67 14.06
C GLU A 285 -10.41 16.73 13.49
N ILE A 286 -10.15 16.64 12.19
CA ILE A 286 -9.19 17.49 11.52
C ILE A 286 -9.90 18.67 10.87
N ASP A 287 -9.59 19.87 11.37
CA ASP A 287 -10.06 21.12 10.78
C ASP A 287 -9.19 21.48 9.56
N ASN A 288 -9.70 21.25 8.37
CA ASN A 288 -9.01 21.55 7.11
C ASN A 288 -8.65 23.04 6.94
N LYS A 289 -9.24 23.94 7.75
CA LYS A 289 -8.92 25.37 7.75
C LYS A 289 -7.64 25.69 8.53
N LYS A 290 -7.24 24.79 9.42
CA LYS A 290 -6.03 24.94 10.23
C LYS A 290 -4.92 24.06 9.65
N ARG A 291 -3.77 24.68 9.34
CA ARG A 291 -2.56 23.94 8.95
C ARG A 291 -1.89 23.37 10.22
N ILE A 292 -2.39 22.23 10.69
CA ILE A 292 -1.80 21.48 11.80
C ILE A 292 -0.98 20.34 11.20
N SER A 293 0.24 20.11 11.70
CA SER A 293 1.05 18.98 11.23
C SER A 293 0.44 17.65 11.69
N LEU A 294 0.69 16.60 10.93
CA LEU A 294 0.20 15.26 11.27
C LEU A 294 0.75 14.78 12.63
N GLU A 295 2.02 15.10 12.91
CA GLU A 295 2.65 14.79 14.19
C GLU A 295 1.89 15.46 15.36
N SER A 296 1.54 16.74 15.22
CA SER A 296 0.77 17.45 16.25
C SER A 296 -0.65 16.89 16.43
N LEU A 297 -1.27 16.37 15.35
CA LEU A 297 -2.57 15.69 15.44
C LEU A 297 -2.45 14.34 16.15
N LEU A 298 -1.38 13.60 15.91
CA LEU A 298 -1.08 12.36 16.63
C LEU A 298 -0.84 12.63 18.13
N ASP A 299 -0.05 13.65 18.48
CA ASP A 299 0.21 14.04 19.85
C ASP A 299 -1.09 14.47 20.60
N GLN A 300 -1.99 15.17 19.89
CA GLN A 300 -3.30 15.52 20.46
C GLN A 300 -4.17 14.27 20.69
N ALA A 301 -4.19 13.34 19.74
CA ALA A 301 -4.95 12.10 19.87
C ALA A 301 -4.39 11.22 21.01
N ASP A 302 -3.07 11.11 21.13
CA ASP A 302 -2.40 10.41 22.23
C ASP A 302 -2.77 11.04 23.60
N SER A 303 -2.70 12.36 23.73
CA SER A 303 -3.08 13.07 24.94
C SER A 303 -4.54 12.77 25.35
N LEU A 304 -5.46 12.78 24.38
CA LEU A 304 -6.88 12.45 24.65
C LEU A 304 -7.07 10.98 25.07
N MET A 305 -6.29 10.06 24.47
CA MET A 305 -6.27 8.65 24.85
C MET A 305 -5.76 8.48 26.29
N TYR A 306 -4.65 9.14 26.63
CA TYR A 306 -4.07 9.08 27.97
C TYR A 306 -5.00 9.60 29.05
N ASP A 307 -5.69 10.72 28.80
CA ASP A 307 -6.68 11.29 29.73
C ASP A 307 -7.84 10.32 30.00
N LYS A 308 -8.36 9.65 28.94
CA LYS A 308 -9.39 8.62 29.10
C LYS A 308 -8.90 7.40 29.88
N LYS A 309 -7.65 6.97 29.64
CA LYS A 309 -7.04 5.83 30.33
C LYS A 309 -6.94 6.10 31.84
N ASN A 310 -6.62 7.33 32.24
CA ASN A 310 -6.53 7.74 33.64
C ASN A 310 -7.88 7.92 34.34
N LEU A 311 -8.93 8.27 33.59
CA LEU A 311 -10.30 8.43 34.14
C LEU A 311 -11.00 7.08 34.36
N ASN A 312 -10.49 5.97 33.85
CA ASN A 312 -11.03 4.61 34.00
C ASN A 312 -10.20 3.80 35.02
N PRO A 313 -10.49 3.82 36.32
CA PRO A 313 -9.63 3.26 37.39
C PRO A 313 -9.52 1.74 37.39
N LYS A 314 -10.14 1.02 36.44
CA LYS A 314 -9.97 -0.44 36.30
C LYS A 314 -8.58 -0.85 35.80
N HIS A 315 -7.81 0.07 35.22
CA HIS A 315 -6.49 -0.22 34.62
C HIS A 315 -5.30 0.33 35.44
N THR A 316 -5.54 0.99 36.60
CA THR A 316 -4.48 1.63 37.39
C THR A 316 -4.06 0.84 38.64
N ARG A 317 -4.55 -0.38 38.85
CA ARG A 317 -4.12 -1.20 40.00
C ARG A 317 -3.13 -2.24 39.58
N ASN A 318 -1.86 -1.86 39.47
CA ASN A 318 -0.69 -2.72 39.72
C ASN A 318 0.62 -1.97 39.43
N ASN A 319 0.78 -0.78 40.09
CA ASN A 319 2.10 -0.20 40.30
C ASN A 319 2.27 -0.08 41.83
N CYS A 320 2.60 -1.17 42.47
CA CYS A 320 3.27 -1.28 43.76
C CYS A 320 4.03 -2.58 43.81
#